data_783fc141a0f5a49d7b2ec152bbc32521
#
_entry.id   783fc141a0f5a49d7b2ec152bbc32521
#
_cell.length_a   1.000
_cell.length_b   1.000
_cell.length_c   1.000
_cell.angle_alpha   90.00
_cell.angle_beta   90.00
_cell.angle_gamma   90.00
#
_symmetry.space_group_name_H-M   'P 1'
#
loop_
_entity.id
_entity.type
_entity.pdbx_description
1 polymer ?
#
loop_
_entity_poly.entity_id
_entity_poly.type
_entity_poly.pdbx_seq_one_letter_code
_entity_poly.pdbx_strand_id
1 'polypeptide(L)'
;MSALSELEFLLVSDDYATLTAISGGVKKYGGKLAVVPTAEAARDYLERKRIDGVFVDMQIAGGQGLIEAVRRGPSNAKVAIFACLGSAKESTATLNAGANFLLRKPLNVDGVTLHLTIAKDVLLKERRRYFRHPVNLAVTFVVGGNEQHARITNLSEGGMAVRWSKPLKHKASIDFAFELGLGAVIEGKGLAAWTSAEGMAGIQFHTLLGTSRANLESWLMAREQLAVNR
;
A
#
# COMPACT_ATOMS: atom_id res chain seq x y z
N MET A 1 -10.46 8.23 -16.98
CA MET A 1 -10.42 8.50 -15.51
C MET A 1 -9.01 8.24 -15.02
N SER A 2 -8.47 9.09 -14.17
CA SER A 2 -7.06 9.04 -13.74
C SER A 2 -6.76 7.81 -12.87
N ALA A 3 -5.53 7.26 -12.90
CA ALA A 3 -5.02 6.20 -11.99
C ALA A 3 -5.21 6.53 -10.50
N LEU A 4 -5.57 7.76 -10.21
CA LEU A 4 -5.83 8.33 -8.89
C LEU A 4 -7.28 8.13 -8.43
N SER A 5 -8.22 7.76 -9.34
CA SER A 5 -9.65 7.64 -9.03
C SER A 5 -10.01 6.45 -8.10
N GLU A 6 -9.04 5.65 -7.75
CA GLU A 6 -9.23 4.51 -6.86
C GLU A 6 -8.43 4.59 -5.56
N LEU A 7 -7.62 5.66 -5.33
CA LEU A 7 -6.88 5.79 -4.08
C LEU A 7 -7.87 5.98 -2.92
N GLU A 8 -7.62 5.25 -1.85
CA GLU A 8 -8.41 5.29 -0.64
C GLU A 8 -7.66 6.00 0.48
N PHE A 9 -8.31 6.97 1.07
CA PHE A 9 -7.77 7.79 2.15
C PHE A 9 -8.60 7.64 3.42
N LEU A 10 -7.94 7.82 4.56
CA LEU A 10 -8.58 7.98 5.86
C LEU A 10 -8.32 9.39 6.38
N LEU A 11 -9.36 10.09 6.83
CA LEU A 11 -9.24 11.30 7.61
C LEU A 11 -9.58 11.01 9.08
N VAL A 12 -8.71 11.44 9.97
CA VAL A 12 -8.88 11.36 11.41
C VAL A 12 -9.02 12.79 11.95
N SER A 13 -10.26 13.25 12.13
CA SER A 13 -10.60 14.61 12.59
C SER A 13 -12.05 14.69 13.00
N ASP A 14 -12.35 15.50 14.01
CA ASP A 14 -13.69 15.93 14.43
C ASP A 14 -13.99 17.38 14.04
N ASP A 15 -13.03 18.07 13.42
CA ASP A 15 -13.15 19.46 12.99
C ASP A 15 -13.84 19.57 11.62
N TYR A 16 -14.99 20.22 11.58
CA TYR A 16 -15.79 20.41 10.36
C TYR A 16 -15.05 21.15 9.24
N ALA A 17 -14.24 22.13 9.56
CA ALA A 17 -13.47 22.90 8.55
C ALA A 17 -12.41 22.01 7.89
N THR A 18 -11.68 21.23 8.69
CA THR A 18 -10.71 20.23 8.20
C THR A 18 -11.39 19.17 7.35
N LEU A 19 -12.52 18.63 7.80
CA LEU A 19 -13.31 17.64 7.06
C LEU A 19 -13.72 18.19 5.69
N THR A 20 -14.25 19.40 5.63
CA THR A 20 -14.72 20.03 4.38
C THR A 20 -13.58 20.21 3.39
N ALA A 21 -12.44 20.77 3.85
CA ALA A 21 -11.29 21.01 3.00
C ALA A 21 -10.67 19.71 2.45
N ILE A 22 -10.48 18.71 3.32
CA ILE A 22 -9.89 17.41 2.94
C ILE A 22 -10.83 16.64 2.01
N SER A 23 -12.14 16.56 2.34
CA SER A 23 -13.13 15.91 1.48
C SER A 23 -13.16 16.53 0.08
N GLY A 24 -13.19 17.85 0.01
CA GLY A 24 -13.14 18.58 -1.26
C GLY A 24 -11.87 18.30 -2.06
N GLY A 25 -10.71 18.32 -1.39
CA GLY A 25 -9.41 18.10 -2.04
C GLY A 25 -9.25 16.65 -2.53
N VAL A 26 -9.62 15.66 -1.71
CA VAL A 26 -9.58 14.25 -2.08
C VAL A 26 -10.56 13.97 -3.24
N LYS A 27 -11.77 14.51 -3.20
CA LYS A 27 -12.75 14.39 -4.29
C LYS A 27 -12.23 15.03 -5.60
N LYS A 28 -11.66 16.23 -5.51
CA LYS A 28 -11.07 16.91 -6.68
C LYS A 28 -9.89 16.13 -7.25
N TYR A 29 -9.12 15.47 -6.40
CA TYR A 29 -8.02 14.59 -6.78
C TYR A 29 -8.51 13.25 -7.38
N GLY A 30 -9.77 12.88 -7.16
CA GLY A 30 -10.40 11.65 -7.66
C GLY A 30 -10.31 10.46 -6.71
N GLY A 31 -9.93 10.67 -5.45
CA GLY A 31 -9.82 9.63 -4.42
C GLY A 31 -11.13 9.38 -3.66
N LYS A 32 -11.14 8.30 -2.87
CA LYS A 32 -12.19 7.97 -1.89
C LYS A 32 -11.72 8.31 -0.49
N LEU A 33 -12.61 8.86 0.35
CA LEU A 33 -12.30 9.25 1.72
C LEU A 33 -13.21 8.53 2.71
N ALA A 34 -12.62 7.83 3.68
CA ALA A 34 -13.28 7.44 4.92
C ALA A 34 -12.94 8.47 6.01
N VAL A 35 -13.84 8.67 6.97
CA VAL A 35 -13.65 9.63 8.06
C VAL A 35 -13.94 8.95 9.39
N VAL A 36 -13.07 9.18 10.37
CA VAL A 36 -13.25 8.77 11.75
C VAL A 36 -12.90 9.91 12.69
N PRO A 37 -13.61 10.08 13.81
CA PRO A 37 -13.42 11.27 14.66
C PRO A 37 -12.27 11.14 15.67
N THR A 38 -11.76 9.94 15.94
CA THR A 38 -10.79 9.72 17.02
C THR A 38 -9.62 8.85 16.60
N ALA A 39 -8.50 8.99 17.31
CA ALA A 39 -7.30 8.15 17.08
C ALA A 39 -7.58 6.66 17.37
N GLU A 40 -8.47 6.33 18.28
CA GLU A 40 -8.85 4.94 18.59
C GLU A 40 -9.62 4.30 17.42
N ALA A 41 -10.67 4.97 16.93
CA ALA A 41 -11.42 4.52 15.76
C ALA A 41 -10.51 4.36 14.51
N ALA A 42 -9.50 5.23 14.40
CA ALA A 42 -8.52 5.13 13.32
C ALA A 42 -7.64 3.89 13.45
N ARG A 43 -7.19 3.50 14.65
CA ARG A 43 -6.42 2.27 14.86
C ARG A 43 -7.23 1.04 14.45
N ASP A 44 -8.46 0.93 14.93
CA ASP A 44 -9.37 -0.17 14.58
C ASP A 44 -9.61 -0.26 13.07
N TYR A 45 -9.77 0.87 12.41
CA TYR A 45 -9.95 0.94 10.97
C TYR A 45 -8.70 0.45 10.23
N LEU A 46 -7.51 0.93 10.61
CA LEU A 46 -6.24 0.64 9.97
C LEU A 46 -5.73 -0.80 10.22
N GLU A 47 -6.17 -1.45 11.30
CA GLU A 47 -5.89 -2.87 11.53
C GLU A 47 -6.63 -3.77 10.53
N ARG A 48 -7.86 -3.38 10.17
CA ARG A 48 -8.75 -4.17 9.29
C ARG A 48 -8.60 -3.84 7.82
N LYS A 49 -8.18 -2.61 7.52
CA LYS A 49 -8.15 -2.11 6.15
C LYS A 49 -6.80 -1.46 5.80
N ARG A 50 -6.27 -1.80 4.64
CA ARG A 50 -5.15 -1.06 4.04
C ARG A 50 -5.68 0.11 3.25
N ILE A 51 -4.96 1.23 3.31
CA ILE A 51 -5.28 2.48 2.63
C ILE A 51 -4.03 3.09 2.02
N ASP A 52 -4.23 4.01 1.08
CA ASP A 52 -3.13 4.65 0.34
C ASP A 52 -2.58 5.87 1.07
N GLY A 53 -3.42 6.59 1.84
CA GLY A 53 -2.99 7.75 2.63
C GLY A 53 -3.87 7.99 3.85
N VAL A 54 -3.27 8.57 4.90
CA VAL A 54 -3.94 8.97 6.15
C VAL A 54 -3.74 10.45 6.37
N PHE A 55 -4.83 11.19 6.54
CA PHE A 55 -4.80 12.55 7.07
C PHE A 55 -5.05 12.48 8.58
N VAL A 56 -4.16 13.04 9.38
CA VAL A 56 -4.27 13.09 10.84
C VAL A 56 -4.34 14.55 11.27
N ASP A 57 -5.46 14.94 11.86
CA ASP A 57 -5.58 16.21 12.52
C ASP A 57 -4.81 16.18 13.85
N MET A 58 -3.77 17.00 13.98
CA MET A 58 -2.93 17.00 15.18
C MET A 58 -3.61 17.63 16.39
N GLN A 59 -4.78 18.23 16.23
CA GLN A 59 -5.57 18.79 17.34
C GLN A 59 -6.45 17.73 18.03
N ILE A 60 -6.63 16.54 17.44
CA ILE A 60 -7.29 15.44 18.13
C ILE A 60 -6.43 14.86 19.26
N ALA A 61 -7.09 14.38 20.30
CA ALA A 61 -6.40 13.66 21.37
C ALA A 61 -5.70 12.40 20.82
N GLY A 62 -4.40 12.25 21.10
CA GLY A 62 -3.62 11.08 20.69
C GLY A 62 -3.16 11.07 19.24
N GLY A 63 -3.25 12.17 18.48
CA GLY A 63 -2.86 12.25 17.08
C GLY A 63 -1.40 11.85 16.83
N GLN A 64 -0.45 12.33 17.63
CA GLN A 64 0.95 11.93 17.52
C GLN A 64 1.14 10.43 17.81
N GLY A 65 0.54 9.93 18.88
CA GLY A 65 0.61 8.50 19.24
C GLY A 65 -0.03 7.59 18.18
N LEU A 66 -1.02 8.09 17.44
CA LEU A 66 -1.59 7.37 16.30
C LEU A 66 -0.54 7.23 15.17
N ILE A 67 0.15 8.32 14.80
CA ILE A 67 1.21 8.27 13.76
C ILE A 67 2.26 7.25 14.12
N GLU A 68 2.77 7.28 15.36
CA GLU A 68 3.77 6.33 15.85
C GLU A 68 3.25 4.89 15.84
N ALA A 69 1.99 4.67 16.24
CA ALA A 69 1.36 3.35 16.22
C ALA A 69 1.24 2.81 14.79
N VAL A 70 0.82 3.65 13.83
CA VAL A 70 0.76 3.28 12.40
C VAL A 70 2.13 2.87 11.89
N ARG A 71 3.20 3.60 12.23
CA ARG A 71 4.57 3.27 11.78
C ARG A 71 5.09 1.96 12.35
N ARG A 72 4.66 1.58 13.55
CA ARG A 72 5.02 0.29 14.18
C ARG A 72 4.10 -0.86 13.79
N GLY A 73 2.96 -0.55 13.19
CA GLY A 73 1.95 -1.55 12.83
C GLY A 73 2.37 -2.45 11.66
N PRO A 74 1.82 -3.66 11.57
CA PRO A 74 2.19 -4.62 10.52
C PRO A 74 1.61 -4.28 9.14
N SER A 75 0.49 -3.55 9.10
CA SER A 75 -0.31 -3.42 7.87
C SER A 75 -0.08 -2.11 7.11
N ASN A 76 -0.07 -0.97 7.80
CA ASN A 76 -0.01 0.37 7.20
C ASN A 76 1.29 1.12 7.54
N ALA A 77 2.36 0.44 7.94
CA ALA A 77 3.60 1.06 8.41
C ALA A 77 4.23 2.06 7.44
N LYS A 78 4.01 1.89 6.14
CA LYS A 78 4.58 2.74 5.07
C LYS A 78 3.54 3.63 4.39
N VAL A 79 2.30 3.65 4.86
CA VAL A 79 1.25 4.52 4.31
C VAL A 79 1.69 5.99 4.33
N ALA A 80 1.30 6.75 3.32
CA ALA A 80 1.54 8.20 3.30
C ALA A 80 0.73 8.89 4.40
N ILE A 81 1.39 9.56 5.35
CA ILE A 81 0.74 10.28 6.44
C ILE A 81 0.86 11.78 6.21
N PHE A 82 -0.30 12.43 6.11
CA PHE A 82 -0.50 13.86 5.99
C PHE A 82 -0.96 14.40 7.34
N ALA A 83 -0.12 15.12 8.06
CA ALA A 83 -0.48 15.70 9.35
C ALA A 83 -1.00 17.13 9.19
N CYS A 84 -2.19 17.40 9.69
CA CYS A 84 -2.82 18.73 9.66
C CYS A 84 -2.48 19.46 10.95
N LEU A 85 -1.62 20.48 10.88
CA LEU A 85 -1.06 21.21 12.00
C LEU A 85 -1.86 22.48 12.32
N GLY A 86 -2.16 22.72 13.57
CA GLY A 86 -2.65 24.01 14.06
C GLY A 86 -1.53 25.04 14.28
N SER A 87 -0.31 24.56 14.58
CA SER A 87 0.86 25.40 14.85
C SER A 87 2.12 24.89 14.18
N ALA A 88 2.96 25.81 13.70
CA ALA A 88 4.28 25.47 13.14
C ALA A 88 5.24 24.84 14.19
N LYS A 89 5.01 25.08 15.48
CA LYS A 89 5.84 24.52 16.58
C LYS A 89 5.76 23.01 16.68
N GLU A 90 4.69 22.40 16.17
CA GLU A 90 4.45 20.97 16.20
C GLU A 90 5.19 20.22 15.07
N SER A 91 5.73 20.93 14.09
CA SER A 91 6.26 20.35 12.83
C SER A 91 7.35 19.30 13.07
N THR A 92 8.37 19.65 13.88
CA THR A 92 9.50 18.74 14.14
C THR A 92 9.07 17.47 14.88
N ALA A 93 8.25 17.60 15.91
CA ALA A 93 7.74 16.46 16.66
C ALA A 93 6.88 15.54 15.77
N THR A 94 6.04 16.13 14.92
CA THR A 94 5.17 15.39 14.00
C THR A 94 5.96 14.64 12.91
N LEU A 95 7.00 15.25 12.36
CA LEU A 95 7.90 14.56 11.41
C LEU A 95 8.66 13.42 12.10
N ASN A 96 9.17 13.63 13.31
CA ASN A 96 9.86 12.60 14.09
C ASN A 96 8.94 11.44 14.45
N ALA A 97 7.64 11.70 14.67
CA ALA A 97 6.62 10.66 14.87
C ALA A 97 6.40 9.82 13.60
N GLY A 98 6.79 10.33 12.42
CA GLY A 98 6.74 9.59 11.15
C GLY A 98 5.76 10.13 10.12
N ALA A 99 5.25 11.37 10.24
CA ALA A 99 4.49 12.02 9.18
C ALA A 99 5.37 12.24 7.94
N ASN A 100 4.78 12.12 6.74
CA ASN A 100 5.47 12.35 5.48
C ASN A 100 5.24 13.77 4.96
N PHE A 101 4.04 14.31 5.19
CA PHE A 101 3.63 15.61 4.69
C PHE A 101 2.96 16.41 5.82
N LEU A 102 3.23 17.70 5.85
CA LEU A 102 2.63 18.63 6.82
C LEU A 102 1.70 19.60 6.08
N LEU A 103 0.45 19.66 6.50
CA LEU A 103 -0.55 20.61 6.03
C LEU A 103 -0.86 21.60 7.15
N ARG A 104 -0.68 22.89 6.89
CA ARG A 104 -0.93 23.92 7.89
C ARG A 104 -2.37 24.43 7.80
N LYS A 105 -3.06 24.43 8.92
CA LYS A 105 -4.38 25.06 9.04
C LYS A 105 -4.29 26.61 8.98
N PRO A 106 -5.28 27.31 8.42
CA PRO A 106 -6.52 26.76 7.85
C PRO A 106 -6.29 26.07 6.50
N LEU A 107 -6.95 24.90 6.32
CA LEU A 107 -6.86 24.12 5.09
C LEU A 107 -7.84 24.66 4.05
N ASN A 108 -7.49 24.47 2.78
CA ASN A 108 -8.41 24.69 1.66
C ASN A 108 -8.27 23.57 0.62
N VAL A 109 -9.28 23.43 -0.22
CA VAL A 109 -9.39 22.36 -1.23
C VAL A 109 -8.18 22.33 -2.17
N ASP A 110 -7.73 23.49 -2.63
CA ASP A 110 -6.62 23.58 -3.60
C ASP A 110 -5.28 23.18 -2.96
N GLY A 111 -5.03 23.64 -1.74
CA GLY A 111 -3.86 23.25 -0.96
C GLY A 111 -3.80 21.75 -0.70
N VAL A 112 -4.92 21.12 -0.32
CA VAL A 112 -5.01 19.67 -0.16
C VAL A 112 -4.72 18.95 -1.49
N THR A 113 -5.35 19.41 -2.58
CA THR A 113 -5.15 18.82 -3.91
C THR A 113 -3.68 18.94 -4.35
N LEU A 114 -3.02 20.06 -4.07
CA LEU A 114 -1.60 20.27 -4.36
C LEU A 114 -0.72 19.27 -3.58
N HIS A 115 -0.96 19.10 -2.28
CA HIS A 115 -0.20 18.12 -1.46
C HIS A 115 -0.38 16.69 -1.95
N LEU A 116 -1.60 16.30 -2.36
CA LEU A 116 -1.86 15.01 -2.97
C LEU A 116 -1.11 14.83 -4.30
N THR A 117 -1.04 15.90 -5.10
CA THR A 117 -0.28 15.91 -6.37
C THR A 117 1.22 15.73 -6.12
N ILE A 118 1.77 16.42 -5.14
CA ILE A 118 3.19 16.27 -4.73
C ILE A 118 3.47 14.85 -4.19
N ALA A 119 2.53 14.30 -3.44
CA ALA A 119 2.65 12.96 -2.86
C ALA A 119 2.38 11.81 -3.85
N LYS A 120 1.99 12.11 -5.09
CA LYS A 120 1.52 11.14 -6.09
C LYS A 120 2.42 9.91 -6.21
N ASP A 121 3.72 10.12 -6.38
CA ASP A 121 4.67 9.03 -6.59
C ASP A 121 4.81 8.14 -5.34
N VAL A 122 4.76 8.74 -4.15
CA VAL A 122 4.76 8.01 -2.87
C VAL A 122 3.49 7.17 -2.74
N LEU A 123 2.32 7.76 -3.00
CA LEU A 123 1.02 7.10 -2.93
C LEU A 123 0.94 5.90 -3.90
N LEU A 124 1.34 6.10 -5.16
CA LEU A 124 1.32 5.04 -6.16
C LEU A 124 2.37 3.95 -5.87
N LYS A 125 3.54 4.31 -5.38
CA LYS A 125 4.57 3.34 -4.98
C LYS A 125 4.11 2.44 -3.85
N GLU A 126 3.51 3.01 -2.82
CA GLU A 126 2.97 2.21 -1.72
C GLU A 126 1.78 1.36 -2.17
N ARG A 127 0.89 1.89 -3.01
CA ARG A 127 -0.21 1.12 -3.59
C ARG A 127 0.30 -0.12 -4.34
N ARG A 128 1.32 0.01 -5.22
CA ARG A 128 1.90 -1.11 -5.97
C ARG A 128 2.38 -2.25 -5.08
N ARG A 129 2.84 -1.95 -3.87
CA ARG A 129 3.27 -2.99 -2.91
C ARG A 129 2.12 -3.84 -2.39
N TYR A 130 0.91 -3.29 -2.32
CA TYR A 130 -0.24 -3.95 -1.70
C TYR A 130 -1.33 -4.33 -2.70
N PHE A 131 -1.46 -3.57 -3.78
CA PHE A 131 -2.46 -3.90 -4.79
C PHE A 131 -2.07 -5.20 -5.49
N ARG A 132 -2.98 -6.15 -5.44
CA ARG A 132 -2.77 -7.47 -6.03
C ARG A 132 -3.53 -7.58 -7.33
N HIS A 133 -2.81 -7.62 -8.44
CA HIS A 133 -3.38 -7.82 -9.76
C HIS A 133 -3.77 -9.29 -9.94
N PRO A 134 -5.05 -9.61 -10.23
CA PRO A 134 -5.44 -10.96 -10.61
C PRO A 134 -4.68 -11.38 -11.86
N VAL A 135 -4.08 -12.56 -11.82
CA VAL A 135 -3.34 -13.16 -12.93
C VAL A 135 -3.58 -14.66 -12.97
N ASN A 136 -3.17 -15.29 -14.08
CA ASN A 136 -3.16 -16.75 -14.21
C ASN A 136 -1.87 -17.15 -14.92
N LEU A 137 -0.75 -17.12 -14.19
CA LEU A 137 0.59 -17.39 -14.73
C LEU A 137 1.12 -18.71 -14.17
N ALA A 138 1.83 -19.47 -15.00
CA ALA A 138 2.60 -20.62 -14.53
C ALA A 138 3.83 -20.12 -13.74
N VAL A 139 4.20 -20.83 -12.70
CA VAL A 139 5.41 -20.57 -11.92
C VAL A 139 6.10 -21.87 -11.58
N THR A 140 7.41 -21.87 -11.70
CA THR A 140 8.29 -22.95 -11.24
C THR A 140 8.89 -22.55 -9.90
N PHE A 141 8.87 -23.49 -8.96
CA PHE A 141 9.44 -23.36 -7.62
C PHE A 141 10.49 -24.41 -7.37
N VAL A 142 11.52 -24.04 -6.62
CA VAL A 142 12.45 -24.99 -6.01
C VAL A 142 12.31 -24.91 -4.50
N VAL A 143 11.87 -25.99 -3.89
CA VAL A 143 11.69 -26.11 -2.44
C VAL A 143 12.45 -27.34 -1.95
N GLY A 144 13.43 -27.14 -1.07
CA GLY A 144 14.27 -28.23 -0.58
C GLY A 144 15.00 -29.01 -1.68
N GLY A 145 15.40 -28.30 -2.76
CA GLY A 145 16.09 -28.90 -3.92
C GLY A 145 15.18 -29.59 -4.94
N ASN A 146 13.86 -29.63 -4.71
CA ASN A 146 12.92 -30.24 -5.64
C ASN A 146 12.18 -29.17 -6.44
N GLU A 147 12.18 -29.31 -7.76
CA GLU A 147 11.39 -28.49 -8.67
C GLU A 147 9.91 -28.87 -8.62
N GLN A 148 9.06 -27.88 -8.63
CA GLN A 148 7.61 -28.02 -8.57
C GLN A 148 6.94 -26.89 -9.37
N HIS A 149 5.72 -27.17 -9.87
CA HIS A 149 4.96 -26.23 -10.67
C HIS A 149 3.68 -25.83 -9.94
N ALA A 150 3.32 -24.56 -10.06
CA ALA A 150 2.10 -23.99 -9.51
C ALA A 150 1.52 -22.92 -10.42
N ARG A 151 0.42 -22.30 -10.02
CA ARG A 151 -0.18 -21.16 -10.72
C ARG A 151 -0.27 -19.96 -9.81
N ILE A 152 0.24 -18.84 -10.28
CA ILE A 152 0.04 -17.53 -9.66
C ILE A 152 -1.39 -17.08 -9.92
N THR A 153 -2.12 -16.77 -8.86
CA THR A 153 -3.51 -16.28 -8.93
C THR A 153 -3.61 -14.77 -8.76
N ASN A 154 -2.64 -14.18 -8.08
CA ASN A 154 -2.48 -12.72 -8.03
C ASN A 154 -1.01 -12.35 -7.77
N LEU A 155 -0.63 -11.14 -8.20
CA LEU A 155 0.73 -10.63 -8.18
C LEU A 155 0.75 -9.18 -7.71
N SER A 156 1.74 -8.83 -6.89
CA SER A 156 2.04 -7.48 -6.43
C SER A 156 3.56 -7.24 -6.45
N GLU A 157 4.02 -6.03 -6.20
CA GLU A 157 5.45 -5.72 -6.06
C GLU A 157 6.12 -6.53 -4.95
N GLY A 158 5.41 -6.81 -3.84
CA GLY A 158 5.95 -7.48 -2.66
C GLY A 158 5.76 -8.99 -2.62
N GLY A 159 5.01 -9.59 -3.57
CA GLY A 159 4.73 -11.02 -3.52
C GLY A 159 3.62 -11.50 -4.44
N MET A 160 3.34 -12.78 -4.34
CA MET A 160 2.33 -13.46 -5.13
C MET A 160 1.49 -14.41 -4.28
N ALA A 161 0.24 -14.64 -4.69
CA ALA A 161 -0.52 -15.78 -4.21
C ALA A 161 -0.53 -16.86 -5.28
N VAL A 162 -0.37 -18.09 -4.85
CA VAL A 162 -0.27 -19.24 -5.74
C VAL A 162 -1.24 -20.32 -5.35
N ARG A 163 -1.76 -21.03 -6.34
CA ARG A 163 -2.47 -22.29 -6.14
C ARG A 163 -1.43 -23.42 -6.17
N TRP A 164 -1.36 -24.16 -5.07
CA TRP A 164 -0.35 -25.15 -4.83
C TRP A 164 -0.97 -26.42 -4.23
N SER A 165 -0.65 -27.55 -4.79
CA SER A 165 -1.29 -28.83 -4.42
C SER A 165 -0.62 -29.56 -3.23
N LYS A 166 0.56 -29.12 -2.81
CA LYS A 166 1.30 -29.74 -1.70
C LYS A 166 1.41 -28.81 -0.51
N PRO A 167 1.40 -29.30 0.74
CA PRO A 167 1.54 -28.44 1.90
C PRO A 167 2.93 -27.78 1.94
N LEU A 168 2.96 -26.46 2.03
CA LEU A 168 4.16 -25.67 2.30
C LEU A 168 4.25 -25.39 3.80
N LYS A 169 5.46 -25.53 4.35
CA LYS A 169 5.71 -25.09 5.72
C LYS A 169 5.73 -23.56 5.77
N HIS A 170 5.11 -23.00 6.78
CA HIS A 170 5.21 -21.55 7.04
C HIS A 170 6.68 -21.13 7.13
N LYS A 171 7.03 -19.99 6.52
CA LYS A 171 8.42 -19.48 6.38
C LYS A 171 9.37 -20.40 5.58
N ALA A 172 8.88 -21.37 4.84
CA ALA A 172 9.74 -22.11 3.92
C ALA A 172 10.37 -21.16 2.90
N SER A 173 11.67 -21.31 2.68
CA SER A 173 12.38 -20.59 1.62
C SER A 173 12.09 -21.22 0.28
N ILE A 174 11.82 -20.41 -0.72
CA ILE A 174 11.36 -20.80 -2.04
C ILE A 174 12.14 -20.01 -3.07
N ASP A 175 12.84 -20.71 -3.96
CA ASP A 175 13.36 -20.10 -5.18
C ASP A 175 12.27 -20.21 -6.25
N PHE A 176 12.05 -19.16 -7.03
CA PHE A 176 10.97 -19.13 -8.02
C PHE A 176 11.38 -18.48 -9.33
N ALA A 177 10.72 -18.94 -10.40
CA ALA A 177 10.80 -18.32 -11.72
C ALA A 177 9.42 -18.34 -12.41
N PHE A 178 9.04 -17.22 -13.04
CA PHE A 178 7.83 -17.12 -13.85
C PHE A 178 7.99 -16.04 -14.94
N GLU A 179 7.15 -16.13 -15.97
CA GLU A 179 7.14 -15.19 -17.09
C GLU A 179 5.92 -14.27 -17.02
N LEU A 180 6.14 -12.96 -17.22
CA LEU A 180 5.09 -11.92 -17.24
C LEU A 180 4.47 -11.67 -18.62
N GLY A 181 4.87 -12.46 -19.61
CA GLY A 181 4.58 -12.20 -21.04
C GLY A 181 5.67 -11.35 -21.71
N LEU A 182 5.68 -11.41 -23.05
CA LEU A 182 6.71 -10.77 -23.89
C LEU A 182 8.16 -11.18 -23.53
N GLY A 183 8.35 -12.37 -22.94
CA GLY A 183 9.67 -12.88 -22.57
C GLY A 183 10.27 -12.27 -21.30
N ALA A 184 9.52 -11.46 -20.54
CA ALA A 184 10.01 -10.90 -19.28
C ALA A 184 9.96 -11.95 -18.16
N VAL A 185 11.11 -12.57 -17.87
CA VAL A 185 11.26 -13.56 -16.81
C VAL A 185 11.50 -12.84 -15.48
N ILE A 186 10.82 -13.32 -14.42
CA ILE A 186 10.98 -12.90 -13.04
C ILE A 186 11.54 -14.07 -12.24
N GLU A 187 12.72 -13.89 -11.70
CA GLU A 187 13.40 -14.85 -10.84
C GLU A 187 13.69 -14.26 -9.48
N GLY A 188 13.61 -15.08 -8.44
CA GLY A 188 13.87 -14.58 -7.10
C GLY A 188 13.75 -15.64 -6.03
N LYS A 189 13.92 -15.15 -4.80
CA LYS A 189 13.74 -15.91 -3.55
C LYS A 189 12.63 -15.28 -2.74
N GLY A 190 11.82 -16.11 -2.10
CA GLY A 190 10.73 -15.68 -1.24
C GLY A 190 10.53 -16.61 -0.06
N LEU A 191 9.61 -16.19 0.82
CA LEU A 191 9.18 -16.97 1.98
C LEU A 191 7.69 -17.24 1.90
N ALA A 192 7.27 -18.44 2.26
CA ALA A 192 5.86 -18.77 2.45
C ALA A 192 5.32 -17.97 3.64
N ALA A 193 4.58 -16.90 3.38
CA ALA A 193 4.03 -16.01 4.39
C ALA A 193 2.77 -16.59 5.04
N TRP A 194 1.98 -17.32 4.27
CA TRP A 194 0.78 -18.02 4.74
C TRP A 194 0.45 -19.19 3.80
N THR A 195 -0.27 -20.17 4.32
CA THR A 195 -0.81 -21.29 3.57
C THR A 195 -2.25 -21.53 4.01
N SER A 196 -3.10 -22.02 3.11
CA SER A 196 -4.47 -22.43 3.44
C SER A 196 -4.69 -23.92 3.19
N ALA A 197 -5.70 -24.50 3.86
CA ALA A 197 -6.10 -25.88 3.66
C ALA A 197 -6.63 -26.17 2.24
N GLU A 198 -7.02 -25.12 1.51
CA GLU A 198 -7.59 -25.18 0.15
C GLU A 198 -6.52 -25.19 -0.95
N GLY A 199 -5.26 -25.38 -0.60
CA GLY A 199 -4.16 -25.43 -1.55
C GLY A 199 -3.74 -24.05 -2.09
N MET A 200 -3.90 -23.00 -1.29
CA MET A 200 -3.40 -21.67 -1.61
C MET A 200 -2.22 -21.30 -0.70
N ALA A 201 -1.27 -20.57 -1.25
CA ALA A 201 -0.16 -20.03 -0.47
C ALA A 201 0.18 -18.60 -0.89
N GLY A 202 0.57 -17.76 0.06
CA GLY A 202 1.14 -16.45 -0.20
C GLY A 202 2.66 -16.50 -0.08
N ILE A 203 3.34 -16.08 -1.14
CA ILE A 203 4.80 -15.99 -1.20
C ILE A 203 5.20 -14.51 -1.12
N GLN A 204 5.91 -14.14 -0.08
CA GLN A 204 6.52 -12.82 0.05
C GLN A 204 7.87 -12.82 -0.64
N PHE A 205 8.12 -11.88 -1.54
CA PHE A 205 9.42 -11.75 -2.19
C PHE A 205 10.46 -11.21 -1.19
N HIS A 206 11.58 -11.87 -1.11
CA HIS A 206 12.74 -11.46 -0.32
C HIS A 206 13.79 -10.83 -1.21
N THR A 207 14.12 -11.47 -2.32
CA THR A 207 15.11 -10.99 -3.30
C THR A 207 14.59 -11.27 -4.70
N LEU A 208 14.66 -10.28 -5.58
CA LEU A 208 14.47 -10.43 -7.02
C LEU A 208 15.82 -10.32 -7.72
N LEU A 209 16.13 -11.24 -8.62
CA LEU A 209 17.44 -11.37 -9.27
C LEU A 209 17.52 -10.56 -10.56
N GLY A 210 18.71 -10.07 -10.88
CA GLY A 210 18.99 -9.37 -12.14
C GLY A 210 18.01 -8.23 -12.43
N THR A 211 17.40 -8.26 -13.61
CA THR A 211 16.40 -7.27 -14.07
C THR A 211 14.99 -7.55 -13.59
N SER A 212 14.75 -8.63 -12.83
CA SER A 212 13.41 -9.08 -12.42
C SER A 212 12.60 -8.01 -11.66
N ARG A 213 13.28 -7.19 -10.83
CA ARG A 213 12.63 -6.08 -10.15
C ARG A 213 12.11 -5.03 -11.13
N ALA A 214 12.95 -4.58 -12.05
CA ALA A 214 12.57 -3.56 -13.04
C ALA A 214 11.48 -4.08 -13.99
N ASN A 215 11.55 -5.34 -14.39
CA ASN A 215 10.54 -5.99 -15.23
C ASN A 215 9.19 -6.07 -14.52
N LEU A 216 9.18 -6.47 -13.25
CA LEU A 216 7.96 -6.54 -12.44
C LEU A 216 7.34 -5.16 -12.23
N GLU A 217 8.14 -4.16 -11.86
CA GLU A 217 7.68 -2.78 -11.67
C GLU A 217 7.09 -2.20 -12.96
N SER A 218 7.76 -2.39 -14.10
CA SER A 218 7.28 -1.93 -15.41
C SER A 218 5.96 -2.59 -15.79
N TRP A 219 5.83 -3.89 -15.58
CA TRP A 219 4.61 -4.63 -15.85
C TRP A 219 3.44 -4.16 -14.96
N LEU A 220 3.69 -3.94 -13.65
CA LEU A 220 2.67 -3.43 -12.73
C LEU A 220 2.22 -2.03 -13.13
N MET A 221 3.16 -1.13 -13.50
CA MET A 221 2.83 0.21 -13.98
C MET A 221 1.97 0.18 -15.26
N ALA A 222 2.30 -0.68 -16.22
CA ALA A 222 1.51 -0.82 -17.44
C ALA A 222 0.08 -1.29 -17.15
N ARG A 223 -0.11 -2.20 -16.19
CA ARG A 223 -1.42 -2.67 -15.75
C ARG A 223 -2.26 -1.59 -15.07
N GLU A 224 -1.63 -0.75 -14.25
CA GLU A 224 -2.30 0.41 -13.65
C GLU A 224 -2.76 1.41 -14.72
N GLN A 225 -1.95 1.66 -15.76
CA GLN A 225 -2.33 2.55 -16.86
C GLN A 225 -3.49 1.99 -17.69
N LEU A 226 -3.53 0.69 -17.92
CA LEU A 226 -4.63 0.04 -18.66
C LEU A 226 -5.94 0.03 -17.88
N ALA A 227 -5.90 -0.07 -16.55
CA ALA A 227 -7.08 0.04 -15.70
C ALA A 227 -7.68 1.47 -15.67
N VAL A 228 -6.86 2.47 -16.00
CA VAL A 228 -7.22 3.91 -16.08
C VAL A 228 -7.97 4.24 -17.35
N ASN A 229 -7.74 3.50 -18.43
CA ASN A 229 -8.31 3.78 -19.77
C ASN A 229 -9.58 2.98 -20.07
N ARG A 230 -10.13 2.27 -19.08
CA ARG A 230 -11.43 1.60 -19.14
C ARG A 230 -12.44 2.28 -18.22
#